data_cfa76e4a5506a0eca31576f34694f3cb
#
_entry.id   cfa76e4a5506a0eca31576f34694f3cb
#
_cell.length_a   1.000
_cell.length_b   1.000
_cell.length_c   1.000
_cell.angle_alpha   90.00
_cell.angle_beta   90.00
_cell.angle_gamma   90.00
#
_symmetry.space_group_name_H-M   'P 1'
#
loop_
_entity.id
_entity.type
_entity.pdbx_description
1 polymer ?
#
loop_
_entity_poly.entity_id
_entity_poly.type
_entity_poly.pdbx_seq_one_letter_code
_entity_poly.pdbx_strand_id
1 'polypeptide(L)'
;SSDLLEKLRRGLKKGSAFGFEILIDCSKIEGWEDQDYIKYLKEANEWLQNKFTGQEVLSSVVHLDEGKPHLHLTFSYFNTDLKRWNQRGLKDKN
;
A
#
# COMPACT_ATOMS: atom_id res chain seq x y z
N SER A 1 -3.98 -4.55 -13.63
CA SER A 1 -5.28 -4.37 -14.22
C SER A 1 -6.00 -3.18 -13.62
N SER A 2 -7.04 -2.69 -14.31
CA SER A 2 -7.81 -1.54 -13.86
C SER A 2 -8.53 -1.78 -12.54
N ASP A 3 -8.99 -3.01 -12.29
CA ASP A 3 -9.68 -3.37 -11.05
C ASP A 3 -8.75 -3.24 -9.84
N LEU A 4 -7.51 -3.65 -10.00
CA LEU A 4 -6.52 -3.55 -8.93
C LEU A 4 -6.20 -2.09 -8.64
N LEU A 5 -6.04 -1.27 -9.67
CA LEU A 5 -5.80 0.16 -9.51
C LEU A 5 -6.95 0.85 -8.79
N GLU A 6 -8.19 0.49 -9.10
CA GLU A 6 -9.34 1.05 -8.40
C GLU A 6 -9.35 0.65 -6.93
N LYS A 7 -9.04 -0.61 -6.63
CA LYS A 7 -8.95 -1.07 -5.25
C LYS A 7 -7.86 -0.33 -4.49
N LEU A 8 -6.73 -0.08 -5.14
CA LEU A 8 -5.65 0.70 -4.54
C LEU A 8 -6.08 2.14 -4.30
N ARG A 9 -6.79 2.76 -5.23
CA ARG A 9 -7.30 4.12 -5.04
C ARG A 9 -8.25 4.22 -3.86
N ARG A 10 -9.09 3.22 -3.66
CA ARG A 10 -10.00 3.18 -2.51
C ARG A 10 -9.27 3.02 -1.19
N GLY A 11 -8.11 2.39 -1.22
CA GLY A 11 -7.27 2.23 -0.04
C GLY A 11 -6.41 3.44 0.27
N LEU A 12 -6.35 4.40 -0.64
CA LEU A 12 -5.56 5.61 -0.43
C LEU A 12 -6.29 6.54 0.51
N LYS A 13 -5.75 6.71 1.70
CA LYS A 13 -6.20 7.76 2.59
C LYS A 13 -5.57 9.06 2.16
N LYS A 14 -6.29 10.17 2.38
CA LYS A 14 -5.68 11.49 2.27
C LYS A 14 -4.51 11.52 3.22
N GLY A 15 -3.32 11.48 2.67
CA GLY A 15 -2.13 11.48 3.45
C GLY A 15 -1.85 12.83 4.07
N SER A 16 -0.83 12.86 4.90
CA SER A 16 -0.26 14.09 5.39
C SER A 16 0.43 14.82 4.23
N ALA A 17 0.96 16.01 4.49
CA ALA A 17 1.74 16.74 3.49
C ALA A 17 3.00 15.98 3.06
N PHE A 18 3.44 14.99 3.84
CA PHE A 18 4.70 14.29 3.62
C PHE A 18 4.55 12.92 2.97
N GLY A 19 3.36 12.34 2.99
CA GLY A 19 3.19 11.00 2.45
C GLY A 19 1.75 10.55 2.35
N PHE A 20 1.58 9.31 1.91
CA PHE A 20 0.27 8.70 1.77
C PHE A 20 0.31 7.27 2.29
N GLU A 21 -0.83 6.78 2.74
CA GLU A 21 -0.97 5.42 3.26
C GLU A 21 -1.84 4.59 2.32
N ILE A 22 -1.42 3.36 2.10
CA ILE A 22 -2.22 2.34 1.42
C ILE A 22 -2.60 1.29 2.48
N LEU A 23 -3.88 1.02 2.59
CA LEU A 23 -4.41 0.02 3.50
C LEU A 23 -4.93 -1.16 2.70
N ILE A 24 -4.39 -2.35 2.97
CA ILE A 24 -4.89 -3.60 2.39
C ILE A 24 -5.61 -4.37 3.49
N ASP A 25 -6.90 -4.55 3.31
CA ASP A 25 -7.77 -5.19 4.27
C ASP A 25 -8.26 -6.53 3.74
N CYS A 26 -8.19 -7.55 4.57
CA CYS A 26 -8.64 -8.91 4.23
C CYS A 26 -10.03 -9.23 4.78
N SER A 27 -10.78 -8.23 5.24
CA SER A 27 -12.06 -8.47 5.93
C SER A 27 -13.09 -9.22 5.09
N LYS A 28 -13.02 -9.12 3.77
CA LYS A 28 -13.95 -9.78 2.86
C LYS A 28 -13.49 -11.14 2.37
N ILE A 29 -12.31 -11.58 2.76
CA ILE A 29 -11.78 -12.88 2.37
C ILE A 29 -12.13 -13.90 3.45
N GLU A 30 -12.87 -14.91 3.08
CA GLU A 30 -13.31 -15.95 4.01
C GLU A 30 -12.59 -17.27 3.74
N GLY A 31 -12.51 -18.11 4.76
CA GLY A 31 -12.04 -19.48 4.60
C GLY A 31 -10.53 -19.67 4.57
N TRP A 32 -9.77 -18.63 4.80
CA TRP A 32 -8.32 -18.72 4.87
C TRP A 32 -7.85 -18.90 6.31
N GLU A 33 -6.71 -19.53 6.48
CA GLU A 33 -6.01 -19.56 7.75
C GLU A 33 -5.12 -18.34 7.89
N ASP A 34 -4.66 -18.05 9.10
CA ASP A 34 -3.84 -16.87 9.38
C ASP A 34 -2.62 -16.76 8.48
N GLN A 35 -1.94 -17.88 8.25
CA GLN A 35 -0.75 -17.90 7.39
C GLN A 35 -1.06 -17.52 5.94
N ASP A 36 -2.26 -17.80 5.47
CA ASP A 36 -2.67 -17.43 4.10
C ASP A 36 -2.86 -15.94 3.97
N TYR A 37 -3.48 -15.31 4.96
CA TYR A 37 -3.62 -13.85 4.99
C TYR A 37 -2.26 -13.18 5.04
N ILE A 38 -1.36 -13.68 5.87
CA ILE A 38 -0.02 -13.10 6.02
C ILE A 38 0.74 -13.20 4.70
N LYS A 39 0.69 -14.35 4.04
CA LYS A 39 1.33 -14.55 2.75
C LYS A 39 0.80 -13.58 1.70
N TYR A 40 -0.53 -13.44 1.64
CA TYR A 40 -1.17 -12.50 0.72
C TYR A 40 -0.71 -11.08 0.96
N LEU A 41 -0.68 -10.65 2.22
CA LEU A 41 -0.25 -9.29 2.57
C LEU A 41 1.23 -9.06 2.27
N LYS A 42 2.07 -10.06 2.46
CA LYS A 42 3.49 -9.95 2.10
C LYS A 42 3.67 -9.77 0.59
N GLU A 43 2.94 -10.54 -0.19
CA GLU A 43 2.97 -10.42 -1.65
C GLU A 43 2.44 -9.06 -2.12
N ALA A 44 1.37 -8.60 -1.50
CA ALA A 44 0.81 -7.27 -1.78
C ALA A 44 1.81 -6.17 -1.44
N ASN A 45 2.49 -6.29 -0.30
CA ASN A 45 3.51 -5.34 0.11
C ASN A 45 4.65 -5.26 -0.92
N GLU A 46 5.15 -6.40 -1.35
CA GLU A 46 6.21 -6.45 -2.36
C GLU A 46 5.74 -5.85 -3.69
N TRP A 47 4.54 -6.19 -4.12
CA TRP A 47 3.99 -5.69 -5.36
C TRP A 47 3.85 -4.17 -5.32
N LEU A 48 3.34 -3.64 -4.20
CA LEU A 48 3.17 -2.19 -4.04
C LEU A 48 4.50 -1.46 -3.99
N GLN A 49 5.48 -2.01 -3.29
CA GLN A 49 6.80 -1.39 -3.24
C GLN A 49 7.47 -1.38 -4.61
N ASN A 50 7.26 -2.42 -5.40
CA ASN A 50 7.75 -2.45 -6.79
C ASN A 50 7.00 -1.47 -7.68
N LYS A 51 5.73 -1.24 -7.42
CA LYS A 51 4.92 -0.27 -8.17
C LYS A 51 5.38 1.16 -7.92
N PHE A 52 5.81 1.46 -6.71
CA PHE A 52 6.22 2.79 -6.29
C PHE A 52 7.73 2.85 -6.00
N THR A 53 8.53 2.29 -6.90
CA THR A 53 9.97 2.14 -6.69
C THR A 53 10.72 3.43 -6.41
N GLY A 54 10.27 4.56 -6.92
CA GLY A 54 10.93 5.83 -6.64
C GLY A 54 10.56 6.46 -5.31
N GLN A 55 9.61 5.89 -4.59
CA GLN A 55 9.11 6.46 -3.33
C GLN A 55 9.74 5.78 -2.14
N GLU A 56 10.08 6.55 -1.12
CA GLU A 56 10.60 5.99 0.12
C GLU A 56 9.49 5.35 0.94
N VAL A 57 9.72 4.15 1.44
CA VAL A 57 8.79 3.48 2.34
C VAL A 57 9.04 4.00 3.75
N LEU A 58 8.05 4.67 4.32
CA LEU A 58 8.14 5.21 5.68
C LEU A 58 7.71 4.18 6.72
N SER A 59 6.78 3.32 6.38
CA SER A 59 6.25 2.32 7.31
C SER A 59 5.62 1.17 6.54
N SER A 60 5.81 -0.04 7.02
CA SER A 60 5.15 -1.23 6.48
C SER A 60 4.84 -2.14 7.66
N VAL A 61 3.58 -2.20 8.05
CA VAL A 61 3.16 -2.91 9.25
C VAL A 61 1.93 -3.76 8.96
N VAL A 62 1.98 -5.04 9.38
CA VAL A 62 0.84 -5.93 9.35
C VAL A 62 0.23 -5.94 10.75
N HIS A 63 -1.02 -5.57 10.86
CA HIS A 63 -1.78 -5.62 12.11
C HIS A 63 -2.51 -6.95 12.22
N LEU A 64 -2.31 -7.64 13.35
CA LEU A 64 -2.86 -8.97 13.59
C LEU A 64 -3.82 -9.01 14.79
N ASP A 65 -3.99 -7.90 15.47
CA ASP A 65 -4.65 -7.82 16.78
C ASP A 65 -6.16 -7.65 16.74
N GLU A 66 -6.73 -7.30 15.60
CA GLU A 66 -8.18 -7.11 15.48
C GLU A 66 -8.71 -7.81 14.23
N GLY A 67 -9.45 -8.90 14.43
CA GLY A 67 -10.05 -9.62 13.33
C GLY A 67 -9.01 -10.16 12.36
N LYS A 68 -9.27 -10.03 11.07
CA LYS A 68 -8.37 -10.51 10.04
C LYS A 68 -7.18 -9.57 9.86
N PRO A 69 -6.01 -10.10 9.49
CA PRO A 69 -4.82 -9.26 9.28
C PRO A 69 -5.04 -8.18 8.23
N HIS A 70 -4.37 -7.06 8.41
CA HIS A 70 -4.39 -5.99 7.42
C HIS A 70 -3.03 -5.30 7.38
N LEU A 71 -2.67 -4.80 6.19
CA LEU A 71 -1.39 -4.15 5.93
C LEU A 71 -1.58 -2.64 5.90
N HIS A 72 -0.74 -1.93 6.65
CA HIS A 72 -0.60 -0.48 6.56
C HIS A 72 0.75 -0.18 5.93
N LEU A 73 0.75 0.40 4.75
CA LEU A 73 1.95 0.71 3.99
C LEU A 73 1.96 2.21 3.70
N THR A 74 2.97 2.89 4.20
CA THR A 74 3.08 4.34 4.08
C THR A 74 4.30 4.71 3.24
N PHE A 75 4.08 5.53 2.23
CA PHE A 75 5.12 6.04 1.35
C PHE A 75 5.30 7.53 1.54
N SER A 76 6.53 8.00 1.39
CA SER A 76 6.82 9.43 1.27
C SER A 76 6.42 9.93 -0.12
N TYR A 77 5.98 11.19 -0.20
CA TYR A 77 5.80 11.84 -1.50
C TYR A 77 7.14 12.17 -2.16
N PHE A 78 8.22 12.20 -1.39
CA PHE A 78 9.53 12.45 -1.97
C PHE A 78 9.92 11.28 -2.87
N ASN A 79 10.25 11.60 -4.11
CA ASN A 79 10.70 10.58 -5.06
C ASN A 79 12.22 10.59 -5.10
N THR A 80 12.84 9.50 -4.65
CA THR A 80 14.29 9.39 -4.54
C THR A 80 14.98 9.42 -5.89
N ASP A 81 14.34 8.89 -6.93
CA ASP A 81 14.90 8.88 -8.28
C ASP A 81 14.91 10.29 -8.88
N LEU A 82 13.87 11.05 -8.62
CA LEU A 82 13.74 12.43 -9.11
C LEU A 82 14.29 13.45 -8.13
N LYS A 83 14.60 13.03 -6.91
CA LYS A 83 15.08 13.88 -5.82
C LYS A 83 14.15 15.08 -5.57
N ARG A 84 12.83 14.83 -5.62
CA ARG A 84 11.82 15.86 -5.41
C ARG A 84 10.52 15.27 -4.89
N TRP A 85 9.66 16.13 -4.34
CA TRP A 85 8.32 15.74 -3.94
C TRP A 85 7.44 15.59 -5.17
N ASN A 86 6.69 14.50 -5.26
CA ASN A 86 5.97 14.16 -6.47
C ASN A 86 4.55 13.65 -6.19
N GLN A 87 3.71 14.52 -5.61
CA GLN A 87 2.31 14.16 -5.36
C GLN A 87 1.55 13.90 -6.65
N ARG A 88 1.79 14.75 -7.67
CA ARG A 88 1.09 14.62 -8.95
C ARG A 88 1.56 13.43 -9.77
N GLY A 89 2.84 13.12 -9.73
CA GLY A 89 3.41 12.03 -10.49
C GLY A 89 2.79 10.68 -10.16
N LEU A 90 2.31 10.52 -8.94
CA LEU A 90 1.65 9.29 -8.52
C LEU A 90 0.31 9.09 -9.22
N LYS A 91 -0.37 10.16 -9.57
CA LYS A 91 -1.64 10.10 -10.29
C LYS A 91 -1.47 9.88 -11.78
N ASP A 92 -0.35 10.32 -12.32
CA ASP A 92 -0.11 10.33 -13.76
C ASP A 92 0.69 9.13 -14.24
N LYS A 93 1.17 8.31 -13.34
CA LYS A 93 2.01 7.15 -13.65
C LYS A 93 1.24 5.92 -14.09
N ASN A 94 0.09 6.10 -14.61
CA ASN A 94 -0.66 4.94 -15.10
C ASN A 94 -0.92 5.02 -16.60
#